data_cc526503bdc31a093dd79343a510bc6b
#
_entry.id   cc526503bdc31a093dd79343a510bc6b
#
_cell.length_a   1.000
_cell.length_b   1.000
_cell.length_c   1.000
_cell.angle_alpha   90.00
_cell.angle_beta   90.00
_cell.angle_gamma   90.00
#
_symmetry.space_group_name_H-M   'P 1'
#
loop_
_entity.id
_entity.type
_entity.pdbx_description
1 polymer ?
#
loop_
_entity_poly.entity_id
_entity_poly.type
_entity_poly.pdbx_seq_one_letter_code
_entity_poly.pdbx_strand_id
1 'polypeptide(L)'
;HDDYKKYHHAIVWGGGNVAMDCARSLVRIIDDVKVVYRRSEEEMPANKVEIRDARKEGVVFNFLENIKESLRDENGQVVGAKVVKMELGEPDESGRRSTHEVADSEYVEKADLIVMAIGQKVNFKPLHDSLEKKEGHVSSLENVYIMGDAYTGPATIGSAVLEGKALAKEIVQSFEE
;
A
#
# COMPACT_ATOMS: atom_id res chain seq x y z
N HIS A 1 -11.64 7.98 -21.45
CA HIS A 1 -12.17 7.77 -20.09
C HIS A 1 -13.30 6.71 -20.00
N ASP A 2 -13.71 6.11 -21.10
CA ASP A 2 -14.79 5.10 -21.10
C ASP A 2 -14.31 3.65 -20.86
N ASP A 3 -13.02 3.42 -20.73
CA ASP A 3 -12.43 2.09 -20.58
C ASP A 3 -12.83 1.37 -19.28
N TYR A 4 -13.27 2.10 -18.25
CA TYR A 4 -13.68 1.51 -16.97
C TYR A 4 -15.09 0.95 -16.96
N LYS A 5 -15.94 1.33 -17.93
CA LYS A 5 -17.34 0.86 -18.02
C LYS A 5 -17.49 -0.65 -18.28
N LYS A 6 -16.42 -1.30 -18.66
CA LYS A 6 -16.36 -2.75 -18.88
C LYS A 6 -16.21 -3.55 -17.59
N TYR A 7 -15.85 -2.90 -16.46
CA TYR A 7 -15.65 -3.54 -15.18
C TYR A 7 -16.87 -3.41 -14.30
N HIS A 8 -17.24 -4.50 -13.61
CA HIS A 8 -18.40 -4.57 -12.73
C HIS A 8 -18.07 -4.98 -11.30
N HIS A 9 -16.93 -5.64 -11.08
CA HIS A 9 -16.50 -6.14 -9.78
C HIS A 9 -15.04 -5.76 -9.53
N ALA A 10 -14.81 -4.75 -8.71
CA ALA A 10 -13.47 -4.30 -8.37
C ALA A 10 -13.07 -4.72 -6.96
N ILE A 11 -11.86 -5.20 -6.81
CA ILE A 11 -11.22 -5.40 -5.51
C ILE A 11 -10.08 -4.39 -5.37
N VAL A 12 -10.10 -3.63 -4.27
CA VAL A 12 -8.99 -2.78 -3.85
C VAL A 12 -8.27 -3.49 -2.71
N TRP A 13 -7.03 -3.91 -2.97
CA TRP A 13 -6.23 -4.65 -2.02
C TRP A 13 -5.35 -3.71 -1.21
N GLY A 14 -5.68 -3.51 0.06
CA GLY A 14 -4.95 -2.65 0.97
C GLY A 14 -5.83 -1.87 1.93
N GLY A 15 -5.24 -1.19 2.91
CA GLY A 15 -5.96 -0.49 3.98
C GLY A 15 -5.47 0.94 4.28
N GLY A 16 -4.64 1.52 3.41
CA GLY A 16 -4.15 2.89 3.54
C GLY A 16 -5.02 3.93 2.85
N ASN A 17 -4.67 5.22 2.96
CA ASN A 17 -5.40 6.30 2.30
C ASN A 17 -5.49 6.10 0.79
N VAL A 18 -4.42 5.59 0.14
CA VAL A 18 -4.44 5.27 -1.29
C VAL A 18 -5.53 4.24 -1.64
N ALA A 19 -5.74 3.23 -0.78
CA ALA A 19 -6.81 2.27 -0.97
C ALA A 19 -8.20 2.95 -0.88
N MET A 20 -8.37 3.89 0.06
CA MET A 20 -9.62 4.64 0.19
C MET A 20 -9.87 5.53 -1.03
N ASP A 21 -8.87 6.27 -1.49
CA ASP A 21 -8.97 7.11 -2.68
C ASP A 21 -9.36 6.30 -3.93
N CYS A 22 -8.71 5.14 -4.12
CA CYS A 22 -9.04 4.23 -5.22
C CYS A 22 -10.48 3.70 -5.09
N ALA A 23 -10.85 3.16 -3.93
CA ALA A 23 -12.17 2.56 -3.72
C ALA A 23 -13.31 3.59 -3.91
N ARG A 24 -13.15 4.80 -3.34
CA ARG A 24 -14.13 5.89 -3.48
C ARG A 24 -14.22 6.42 -4.91
N SER A 25 -13.14 6.36 -5.67
CA SER A 25 -13.17 6.72 -7.10
C SER A 25 -13.88 5.66 -7.92
N LEU A 26 -13.61 4.38 -7.64
CA LEU A 26 -14.17 3.25 -8.38
C LEU A 26 -15.68 3.06 -8.11
N VAL A 27 -16.16 3.23 -6.89
CA VAL A 27 -17.57 3.03 -6.56
C VAL A 27 -18.52 4.00 -7.29
N ARG A 28 -17.98 5.07 -7.87
CA ARG A 28 -18.74 6.01 -8.72
C ARG A 28 -18.95 5.53 -10.14
N ILE A 29 -18.23 4.49 -10.57
CA ILE A 29 -18.21 4.00 -11.95
C ILE A 29 -18.30 2.49 -12.06
N ILE A 30 -18.20 1.74 -10.97
CA ILE A 30 -18.27 0.28 -10.88
C ILE A 30 -19.31 -0.09 -9.82
N ASP A 31 -20.17 -1.05 -10.13
CA ASP A 31 -21.33 -1.39 -9.30
C ASP A 31 -20.95 -2.08 -7.98
N ASP A 32 -19.91 -2.90 -7.98
CA ASP A 32 -19.46 -3.66 -6.80
C ASP A 32 -17.96 -3.38 -6.56
N VAL A 33 -17.67 -2.66 -5.48
CA VAL A 33 -16.29 -2.33 -5.07
C VAL A 33 -16.05 -2.84 -3.65
N LYS A 34 -15.05 -3.72 -3.50
CA LYS A 34 -14.64 -4.31 -2.24
C LYS A 34 -13.22 -3.91 -1.88
N VAL A 35 -13.02 -3.53 -0.63
CA VAL A 35 -11.69 -3.37 -0.04
C VAL A 35 -11.34 -4.64 0.71
N VAL A 36 -10.25 -5.31 0.32
CA VAL A 36 -9.71 -6.48 1.02
C VAL A 36 -8.51 -6.05 1.86
N TYR A 37 -8.60 -6.27 3.16
CA TYR A 37 -7.56 -5.89 4.10
C TYR A 37 -7.22 -7.01 5.10
N ARG A 38 -5.92 -7.31 5.23
CA ARG A 38 -5.43 -8.47 5.99
C ARG A 38 -5.56 -8.37 7.51
N ARG A 39 -5.86 -7.17 8.04
CA ARG A 39 -6.07 -6.91 9.48
C ARG A 39 -7.52 -6.46 9.72
N SER A 40 -7.84 -6.13 10.96
CA SER A 40 -9.15 -5.56 11.30
C SER A 40 -9.23 -4.07 10.95
N GLU A 41 -10.41 -3.49 11.08
CA GLU A 41 -10.63 -2.06 10.88
C GLU A 41 -9.81 -1.20 11.84
N GLU A 42 -9.55 -1.70 13.04
CA GLU A 42 -8.80 -0.97 14.07
C GLU A 42 -7.35 -0.73 13.66
N GLU A 43 -6.74 -1.68 12.94
CA GLU A 43 -5.37 -1.60 12.45
C GLU A 43 -5.26 -0.93 11.06
N MET A 44 -6.37 -0.46 10.48
CA MET A 44 -6.29 0.27 9.21
C MET A 44 -5.49 1.57 9.36
N PRO A 45 -4.43 1.77 8.55
CA PRO A 45 -3.66 3.01 8.59
C PRO A 45 -4.37 4.19 7.90
N ALA A 46 -5.47 3.95 7.18
CA ALA A 46 -6.27 5.00 6.57
C ALA A 46 -6.94 5.89 7.62
N ASN A 47 -7.17 7.16 7.27
CA ASN A 47 -7.92 8.08 8.10
C ASN A 47 -9.34 7.55 8.32
N LYS A 48 -9.79 7.54 9.59
CA LYS A 48 -11.12 7.06 9.97
C LYS A 48 -12.27 7.79 9.25
N VAL A 49 -12.06 9.07 8.90
CA VAL A 49 -13.04 9.84 8.11
C VAL A 49 -13.16 9.25 6.71
N GLU A 50 -12.03 8.93 6.06
CA GLU A 50 -12.02 8.33 4.73
C GLU A 50 -12.68 6.94 4.70
N ILE A 51 -12.41 6.10 5.71
CA ILE A 51 -13.07 4.78 5.85
C ILE A 51 -14.59 4.94 5.98
N ARG A 52 -15.02 5.85 6.87
CA ARG A 52 -16.45 6.13 7.08
C ARG A 52 -17.13 6.63 5.80
N ASP A 53 -16.48 7.53 5.08
CA ASP A 53 -17.04 8.14 3.89
C ASP A 53 -17.05 7.14 2.72
N ALA A 54 -16.01 6.31 2.57
CA ALA A 54 -15.99 5.19 1.61
C ALA A 54 -17.16 4.22 1.85
N ARG A 55 -17.43 3.86 3.12
CA ARG A 55 -18.56 2.99 3.48
C ARG A 55 -19.92 3.62 3.15
N LYS A 56 -20.09 4.94 3.39
CA LYS A 56 -21.30 5.66 3.01
C LYS A 56 -21.50 5.76 1.50
N GLU A 57 -20.43 5.80 0.74
CA GLU A 57 -20.44 5.82 -0.72
C GLU A 57 -20.71 4.44 -1.34
N GLY A 58 -20.82 3.39 -0.53
CA GLY A 58 -21.19 2.04 -0.97
C GLY A 58 -20.02 1.05 -1.10
N VAL A 59 -18.81 1.43 -0.67
CA VAL A 59 -17.67 0.51 -0.64
C VAL A 59 -17.88 -0.57 0.42
N VAL A 60 -17.70 -1.83 0.05
CA VAL A 60 -17.77 -2.98 0.95
C VAL A 60 -16.37 -3.26 1.51
N PHE A 61 -16.28 -3.59 2.78
CA PHE A 61 -15.01 -3.90 3.44
C PHE A 61 -14.96 -5.35 3.90
N ASN A 62 -13.97 -6.08 3.40
CA ASN A 62 -13.62 -7.43 3.81
C ASN A 62 -12.35 -7.37 4.66
N PHE A 63 -12.53 -7.42 5.98
CA PHE A 63 -11.43 -7.44 6.94
C PHE A 63 -10.98 -8.86 7.25
N LEU A 64 -9.75 -8.99 7.74
CA LEU A 64 -9.13 -10.28 8.05
C LEU A 64 -9.12 -11.20 6.82
N GLU A 65 -8.83 -10.62 5.66
CA GLU A 65 -8.71 -11.31 4.40
C GLU A 65 -7.50 -10.81 3.61
N ASN A 66 -6.84 -11.70 2.91
CA ASN A 66 -5.69 -11.37 2.07
C ASN A 66 -5.82 -12.05 0.71
N ILE A 67 -5.29 -11.39 -0.33
CA ILE A 67 -5.23 -11.96 -1.68
C ILE A 67 -3.94 -12.75 -1.80
N LYS A 68 -4.04 -14.00 -2.23
CA LYS A 68 -2.90 -14.86 -2.55
C LYS A 68 -2.53 -14.80 -4.02
N GLU A 69 -3.55 -14.74 -4.89
CA GLU A 69 -3.35 -14.82 -6.32
C GLU A 69 -4.46 -14.07 -7.07
N SER A 70 -4.11 -13.41 -8.17
CA SER A 70 -5.07 -12.90 -9.14
C SER A 70 -5.33 -13.96 -10.20
N LEU A 71 -6.58 -14.38 -10.35
CA LEU A 71 -6.99 -15.36 -11.33
C LEU A 71 -7.25 -14.69 -12.68
N ARG A 72 -6.75 -15.30 -13.76
CA ARG A 72 -6.86 -14.77 -15.12
C ARG A 72 -7.42 -15.84 -16.06
N ASP A 73 -8.14 -15.39 -17.08
CA ASP A 73 -8.59 -16.21 -18.17
C ASP A 73 -7.47 -16.48 -19.21
N GLU A 74 -7.81 -17.21 -20.27
CA GLU A 74 -6.90 -17.54 -21.37
C GLU A 74 -6.37 -16.30 -22.12
N ASN A 75 -7.08 -15.16 -22.04
CA ASN A 75 -6.70 -13.90 -22.64
C ASN A 75 -5.88 -13.01 -21.69
N GLY A 76 -5.60 -13.50 -20.46
CA GLY A 76 -4.89 -12.74 -19.44
C GLY A 76 -5.75 -11.71 -18.69
N GLN A 77 -7.07 -11.70 -18.92
CA GLN A 77 -7.99 -10.81 -18.21
C GLN A 77 -8.23 -11.32 -16.79
N VAL A 78 -8.32 -10.42 -15.82
CA VAL A 78 -8.67 -10.78 -14.44
C VAL A 78 -10.12 -11.28 -14.39
N VAL A 79 -10.34 -12.43 -13.76
CA VAL A 79 -11.65 -13.04 -13.57
C VAL A 79 -11.98 -13.29 -12.09
N GLY A 80 -11.02 -13.10 -11.20
CA GLY A 80 -11.20 -13.25 -9.76
C GLY A 80 -9.91 -13.12 -8.98
N ALA A 81 -10.02 -13.28 -7.68
CA ALA A 81 -8.92 -13.36 -6.74
C ALA A 81 -9.06 -14.60 -5.86
N LYS A 82 -7.95 -15.30 -5.61
CA LYS A 82 -7.87 -16.31 -4.57
C LYS A 82 -7.61 -15.62 -3.24
N VAL A 83 -8.56 -15.68 -2.35
CA VAL A 83 -8.56 -14.99 -1.05
C VAL A 83 -8.41 -16.01 0.06
N VAL A 84 -7.70 -15.64 1.12
CA VAL A 84 -7.53 -16.44 2.34
C VAL A 84 -7.95 -15.63 3.55
N LYS A 85 -8.57 -16.26 4.54
CA LYS A 85 -8.87 -15.62 5.83
C LYS A 85 -7.62 -15.48 6.67
N MET A 86 -7.58 -14.42 7.47
CA MET A 86 -6.45 -14.07 8.32
C MET A 86 -6.87 -14.04 9.79
N GLU A 87 -5.93 -14.36 10.66
CA GLU A 87 -6.03 -14.16 12.11
C GLU A 87 -4.97 -13.16 12.58
N LEU A 88 -5.33 -12.38 13.60
CA LEU A 88 -4.41 -11.44 14.23
C LEU A 88 -3.58 -12.16 15.29
N GLY A 89 -2.27 -12.03 15.19
CA GLY A 89 -1.31 -12.48 16.20
C GLY A 89 -0.86 -11.35 17.12
N GLU A 90 0.30 -11.53 17.74
CA GLU A 90 0.92 -10.53 18.61
C GLU A 90 1.39 -9.30 17.82
N PRO A 91 1.54 -8.15 18.50
CA PRO A 91 2.09 -6.95 17.87
C PRO A 91 3.50 -7.18 17.32
N ASP A 92 3.76 -6.64 16.12
CA ASP A 92 5.09 -6.60 15.51
C ASP A 92 5.93 -5.44 16.09
N GLU A 93 7.18 -5.31 15.64
CA GLU A 93 8.09 -4.24 16.07
C GLU A 93 7.55 -2.82 15.81
N SER A 94 6.59 -2.67 14.90
CA SER A 94 5.89 -1.40 14.63
C SER A 94 4.69 -1.16 15.54
N GLY A 95 4.40 -2.08 16.47
CA GLY A 95 3.25 -2.04 17.37
C GLY A 95 1.94 -2.47 16.70
N ARG A 96 1.94 -2.91 15.45
CA ARG A 96 0.76 -3.42 14.75
C ARG A 96 0.69 -4.93 14.87
N ARG A 97 -0.51 -5.47 15.08
CA ARG A 97 -0.69 -6.91 15.19
C ARG A 97 -0.23 -7.63 13.93
N SER A 98 0.56 -8.68 14.12
CA SER A 98 0.95 -9.59 13.05
C SER A 98 -0.27 -10.30 12.47
N THR A 99 -0.14 -10.93 11.32
CA THR A 99 -1.25 -11.66 10.70
C THR A 99 -0.79 -13.04 10.23
N HIS A 100 -1.64 -14.04 10.44
CA HIS A 100 -1.41 -15.42 10.01
C HIS A 100 -2.56 -15.89 9.14
N GLU A 101 -2.27 -16.72 8.14
CA GLU A 101 -3.29 -17.33 7.30
C GLU A 101 -4.02 -18.42 8.08
N VAL A 102 -5.34 -18.45 7.98
CA VAL A 102 -6.15 -19.56 8.50
C VAL A 102 -6.08 -20.72 7.50
N ALA A 103 -5.66 -21.88 7.98
CA ALA A 103 -5.56 -23.08 7.13
C ALA A 103 -6.92 -23.44 6.51
N ASP A 104 -6.90 -23.92 5.28
CA ASP A 104 -8.07 -24.39 4.52
C ASP A 104 -9.23 -23.37 4.38
N SER A 105 -8.91 -22.06 4.50
CA SER A 105 -9.90 -20.99 4.41
C SER A 105 -9.92 -20.30 3.04
N GLU A 106 -9.18 -20.82 2.07
CA GLU A 106 -9.08 -20.22 0.74
C GLU A 106 -10.42 -20.33 -0.02
N TYR A 107 -10.77 -19.24 -0.70
CA TYR A 107 -11.94 -19.21 -1.59
C TYR A 107 -11.66 -18.28 -2.77
N VAL A 108 -12.52 -18.34 -3.77
CA VAL A 108 -12.44 -17.48 -4.96
C VAL A 108 -13.46 -16.36 -4.83
N GLU A 109 -12.96 -15.11 -4.81
CA GLU A 109 -13.78 -13.90 -4.92
C GLU A 109 -13.80 -13.46 -6.37
N LYS A 110 -15.01 -13.18 -6.90
CA LYS A 110 -15.17 -12.68 -8.26
C LYS A 110 -14.64 -11.26 -8.39
N ALA A 111 -13.82 -11.02 -9.40
CA ALA A 111 -13.34 -9.69 -9.74
C ALA A 111 -12.94 -9.62 -11.21
N ASP A 112 -13.19 -8.53 -11.86
CA ASP A 112 -12.70 -8.19 -13.19
C ASP A 112 -11.67 -7.05 -13.17
N LEU A 113 -11.48 -6.43 -12.00
CA LEU A 113 -10.45 -5.44 -11.71
C LEU A 113 -9.85 -5.66 -10.31
N ILE A 114 -8.53 -5.68 -10.21
CA ILE A 114 -7.81 -5.69 -8.92
C ILE A 114 -6.85 -4.51 -8.88
N VAL A 115 -7.02 -3.64 -7.89
CA VAL A 115 -6.14 -2.49 -7.62
C VAL A 115 -5.26 -2.81 -6.42
N MET A 116 -3.95 -2.85 -6.63
CA MET A 116 -2.97 -3.12 -5.59
C MET A 116 -2.58 -1.82 -4.88
N ALA A 117 -3.07 -1.62 -3.65
CA ALA A 117 -2.78 -0.47 -2.78
C ALA A 117 -2.08 -0.90 -1.48
N ILE A 118 -1.19 -1.88 -1.58
CA ILE A 118 -0.50 -2.56 -0.46
C ILE A 118 0.77 -1.84 0.03
N GLY A 119 1.03 -0.62 -0.47
CA GLY A 119 2.23 0.14 -0.20
C GLY A 119 3.38 -0.21 -1.14
N GLN A 120 4.46 0.53 -0.98
CA GLN A 120 5.69 0.36 -1.78
C GLN A 120 6.90 0.24 -0.86
N LYS A 121 7.92 -0.44 -1.35
CA LYS A 121 9.25 -0.50 -0.72
C LYS A 121 10.26 0.08 -1.68
N VAL A 122 11.22 0.82 -1.14
CA VAL A 122 12.33 1.34 -1.93
C VAL A 122 13.23 0.20 -2.37
N ASN A 123 13.57 0.19 -3.65
CA ASN A 123 14.55 -0.72 -4.23
C ASN A 123 15.71 0.10 -4.80
N PHE A 124 16.86 0.04 -4.15
CA PHE A 124 18.08 0.75 -4.56
C PHE A 124 18.89 0.00 -5.62
N LYS A 125 18.67 -1.29 -5.84
CA LYS A 125 19.44 -2.11 -6.79
C LYS A 125 19.55 -1.54 -8.20
N PRO A 126 18.49 -0.91 -8.78
CA PRO A 126 18.60 -0.29 -10.11
C PRO A 126 19.60 0.89 -10.16
N LEU A 127 19.91 1.51 -9.02
CA LEU A 127 20.88 2.59 -8.91
C LEU A 127 22.28 2.05 -8.68
N HIS A 128 22.44 1.15 -7.71
CA HIS A 128 23.70 0.51 -7.38
C HIS A 128 23.47 -0.72 -6.49
N ASP A 129 24.10 -1.85 -6.80
CA ASP A 129 23.89 -3.13 -6.10
C ASP A 129 24.22 -3.09 -4.60
N SER A 130 25.21 -2.26 -4.20
CA SER A 130 25.64 -2.12 -2.80
C SER A 130 25.08 -0.88 -2.11
N LEU A 131 24.11 -0.18 -2.71
CA LEU A 131 23.50 0.99 -2.10
C LEU A 131 22.52 0.57 -1.01
N GLU A 132 22.84 0.90 0.23
CA GLU A 132 22.04 0.64 1.41
C GLU A 132 21.84 1.94 2.21
N LYS A 133 20.67 2.05 2.84
CA LYS A 133 20.35 3.14 3.75
C LYS A 133 21.02 2.91 5.11
N LYS A 134 21.64 3.96 5.67
CA LYS A 134 22.16 4.02 7.04
C LYS A 134 21.47 5.13 7.82
N GLU A 135 21.74 5.23 9.11
CA GLU A 135 21.25 6.35 9.94
C GLU A 135 21.81 7.70 9.47
N GLY A 136 21.09 8.78 9.77
CA GLY A 136 21.53 10.15 9.44
C GLY A 136 21.57 10.46 7.95
N HIS A 137 20.65 9.87 7.17
CA HIS A 137 20.56 10.08 5.72
C HIS A 137 21.78 9.65 4.89
N VAL A 138 22.77 9.03 5.54
CA VAL A 138 23.98 8.53 4.88
C VAL A 138 23.68 7.19 4.20
N SER A 139 24.39 6.90 3.12
CA SER A 139 24.33 5.58 2.47
C SER A 139 25.58 4.74 2.74
N SER A 140 25.59 3.53 2.20
CA SER A 140 26.78 2.67 2.15
C SER A 140 27.88 3.20 1.22
N LEU A 141 27.53 4.12 0.32
CA LEU A 141 28.46 4.73 -0.64
C LEU A 141 28.90 6.10 -0.12
N GLU A 142 30.19 6.41 -0.34
CA GLU A 142 30.78 7.70 0.04
C GLU A 142 30.14 8.84 -0.75
N ASN A 143 29.86 9.96 -0.08
CA ASN A 143 29.25 11.16 -0.66
C ASN A 143 27.85 10.93 -1.30
N VAL A 144 27.17 9.86 -0.93
CA VAL A 144 25.79 9.58 -1.37
C VAL A 144 24.85 9.63 -0.18
N TYR A 145 23.88 10.52 -0.25
CA TYR A 145 22.87 10.74 0.77
C TYR A 145 21.49 10.30 0.28
N ILE A 146 20.66 9.81 1.19
CA ILE A 146 19.31 9.31 0.90
C ILE A 146 18.31 10.13 1.70
N MET A 147 17.27 10.66 1.06
CA MET A 147 16.26 11.51 1.68
C MET A 147 14.86 11.26 1.10
N GLY A 148 13.85 11.91 1.69
CA GLY A 148 12.45 11.83 1.27
C GLY A 148 11.93 10.41 1.34
N ASP A 149 11.02 10.04 0.43
CA ASP A 149 10.40 8.72 0.40
C ASP A 149 11.43 7.57 0.30
N ALA A 150 12.60 7.82 -0.26
CA ALA A 150 13.67 6.85 -0.30
C ALA A 150 14.26 6.54 1.09
N TYR A 151 14.23 7.50 1.99
CA TYR A 151 14.73 7.35 3.37
C TYR A 151 13.62 6.97 4.34
N THR A 152 12.53 7.74 4.38
CA THR A 152 11.45 7.60 5.37
C THR A 152 10.38 6.58 4.96
N GLY A 153 10.31 6.19 3.69
CA GLY A 153 9.17 5.54 3.07
C GLY A 153 8.15 6.57 2.54
N PRO A 154 7.10 6.14 1.84
CA PRO A 154 6.11 7.02 1.23
C PRO A 154 5.48 7.98 2.24
N ALA A 155 5.59 9.29 1.97
CA ALA A 155 5.10 10.36 2.82
C ALA A 155 4.55 11.53 1.97
N THR A 156 4.56 12.76 2.49
CA THR A 156 4.06 13.94 1.78
C THR A 156 5.18 14.67 1.03
N ILE A 157 4.84 15.38 -0.03
CA ILE A 157 5.77 16.27 -0.75
C ILE A 157 6.38 17.29 0.23
N GLY A 158 5.57 17.83 1.15
CA GLY A 158 6.03 18.81 2.14
C GLY A 158 7.12 18.25 3.06
N SER A 159 6.97 17.01 3.54
CA SER A 159 7.99 16.34 4.38
C SER A 159 9.29 16.12 3.61
N ALA A 160 9.22 15.66 2.38
CA ALA A 160 10.40 15.44 1.54
C ALA A 160 11.17 16.74 1.26
N VAL A 161 10.45 17.87 1.02
CA VAL A 161 11.07 19.19 0.82
C VAL A 161 11.74 19.71 2.10
N LEU A 162 11.09 19.56 3.27
CA LEU A 162 11.67 19.96 4.55
C LEU A 162 12.92 19.18 4.88
N GLU A 163 12.86 17.87 4.72
CA GLU A 163 13.99 16.94 4.94
C GLU A 163 15.17 17.30 4.03
N GLY A 164 14.93 17.52 2.72
CA GLY A 164 15.96 17.92 1.77
C GLY A 164 16.63 19.24 2.12
N LYS A 165 15.86 20.23 2.60
CA LYS A 165 16.44 21.50 3.04
C LYS A 165 17.29 21.35 4.31
N ALA A 166 16.88 20.49 5.25
CA ALA A 166 17.64 20.24 6.46
C ALA A 166 18.97 19.54 6.13
N LEU A 167 18.88 18.45 5.35
CA LEU A 167 20.05 17.69 4.93
C LEU A 167 21.06 18.53 4.12
N ALA A 168 20.57 19.37 3.22
CA ALA A 168 21.44 20.25 2.45
C ALA A 168 22.26 21.23 3.34
N LYS A 169 21.66 21.76 4.43
CA LYS A 169 22.37 22.59 5.40
C LYS A 169 23.44 21.81 6.15
N GLU A 170 23.13 20.60 6.59
CA GLU A 170 24.07 19.73 7.30
C GLU A 170 25.27 19.39 6.42
N ILE A 171 25.04 19.06 5.14
CA ILE A 171 26.10 18.79 4.18
C ILE A 171 26.99 20.01 3.96
N VAL A 172 26.39 21.20 3.76
CA VAL A 172 27.18 22.43 3.58
C VAL A 172 28.03 22.73 4.80
N GLN A 173 27.49 22.60 6.01
CA GLN A 173 28.23 22.81 7.25
C GLN A 173 29.40 21.85 7.41
N SER A 174 29.27 20.60 6.98
CA SER A 174 30.36 19.62 7.04
C SER A 174 31.55 19.90 6.12
N PHE A 175 31.42 20.83 5.16
CA PHE A 175 32.53 21.30 4.32
C PHE A 175 33.23 22.54 4.88
N GLU A 176 32.63 23.19 5.90
CA GLU A 176 33.19 24.40 6.53
C GLU A 176 34.02 24.07 7.78
N GLU A 177 33.94 22.84 8.28
CA GLU A 177 34.76 22.28 9.36
C GLU A 177 36.04 21.60 8.81
#